data_a677e9882d21ac2a2f821681ad73606a
#
_entry.id   a677e9882d21ac2a2f821681ad73606a
#
_cell.length_a   1.000
_cell.length_b   1.000
_cell.length_c   1.000
_cell.angle_alpha   90.00
_cell.angle_beta   90.00
_cell.angle_gamma   90.00
#
_symmetry.space_group_name_H-M   'P 1'
#
loop_
_entity.id
_entity.type
_entity.pdbx_description
1 polymer ?
#
loop_
_entity_poly.entity_id
_entity_poly.type
_entity_poly.pdbx_seq_one_letter_code
_entity_poly.pdbx_strand_id
1 'polypeptide(L)'
;MEQQAPAILVISHGFFCRELVNSVKMVFGDVARLESLPLEEGMDPEVYEEQLNQLIDSYDGNVFVCVDIMGGTPFKSLAKAARTRCLYGVAGVSMPMLIEVLSDRDEMCGKELAAQAASVCRDMIMDLSEYMEKMHKIGLGE
;
A
#
# COMPACT_ATOMS: atom_id res chain seq x y z
N MET A 1 20.33 -12.06 -15.21
CA MET A 1 19.66 -10.73 -15.26
C MET A 1 18.97 -10.47 -13.94
N GLU A 2 19.23 -9.32 -13.37
CA GLU A 2 18.53 -8.91 -12.18
C GLU A 2 17.06 -8.63 -12.51
N GLN A 3 16.16 -9.17 -11.69
CA GLN A 3 14.74 -8.89 -11.84
C GLN A 3 14.46 -7.47 -11.36
N GLN A 4 13.73 -6.71 -12.15
CA GLN A 4 13.31 -5.36 -11.76
C GLN A 4 12.38 -5.43 -10.55
N ALA A 5 12.53 -4.48 -9.61
CA ALA A 5 11.64 -4.36 -8.48
C ALA A 5 10.19 -4.20 -8.93
N PRO A 6 9.23 -4.75 -8.18
CA PRO A 6 7.83 -4.63 -8.57
C PRO A 6 7.35 -3.17 -8.54
N ALA A 7 6.43 -2.84 -9.42
CA ALA A 7 5.68 -1.59 -9.29
C ALA A 7 4.73 -1.71 -8.10
N ILE A 8 4.61 -0.65 -7.34
CA ILE A 8 3.71 -0.62 -6.18
C ILE A 8 2.41 0.04 -6.61
N LEU A 9 1.31 -0.69 -6.47
CA LEU A 9 -0.02 -0.20 -6.78
C LEU A 9 -0.77 0.01 -5.46
N VAL A 10 -1.28 1.21 -5.24
CA VAL A 10 -2.12 1.51 -4.07
C VAL A 10 -3.56 1.64 -4.56
N ILE A 11 -4.43 0.80 -4.07
CA ILE A 11 -5.83 0.80 -4.48
C ILE A 11 -6.73 1.04 -3.27
N SER A 12 -7.80 1.82 -3.48
CA SER A 12 -8.68 2.20 -2.36
C SER A 12 -10.06 2.62 -2.83
N HIS A 13 -10.98 2.67 -1.88
CA HIS A 13 -12.21 3.42 -2.03
C HIS A 13 -11.86 4.90 -2.10
N GLY A 14 -12.44 5.61 -3.06
CA GLY A 14 -12.21 7.05 -3.21
C GLY A 14 -10.73 7.40 -3.43
N PHE A 15 -10.41 8.64 -3.18
CA PHE A 15 -9.08 9.19 -3.47
C PHE A 15 -8.05 8.98 -2.35
N PHE A 16 -8.37 8.19 -1.34
CA PHE A 16 -7.45 7.89 -0.25
C PHE A 16 -6.09 7.41 -0.77
N CYS A 17 -6.09 6.48 -1.73
CA CYS A 17 -4.84 5.96 -2.29
C CYS A 17 -4.00 7.03 -2.97
N ARG A 18 -4.63 7.94 -3.70
CA ARG A 18 -3.94 9.04 -4.38
C ARG A 18 -3.29 9.98 -3.38
N GLU A 19 -4.04 10.38 -2.36
CA GLU A 19 -3.54 11.30 -1.34
C GLU A 19 -2.50 10.63 -0.43
N LEU A 20 -2.64 9.33 -0.18
CA LEU A 20 -1.64 8.55 0.54
C LEU A 20 -0.30 8.55 -0.22
N VAL A 21 -0.34 8.31 -1.53
CA VAL A 21 0.84 8.38 -2.39
C VAL A 21 1.47 9.78 -2.34
N ASN A 22 0.65 10.82 -2.43
CA ASN A 22 1.13 12.20 -2.36
C ASN A 22 1.80 12.50 -1.01
N SER A 23 1.19 12.05 0.08
CA SER A 23 1.76 12.25 1.43
C SER A 23 3.07 11.50 1.61
N VAL A 24 3.15 10.27 1.11
CA VAL A 24 4.39 9.47 1.20
C VAL A 24 5.51 10.13 0.40
N LYS A 25 5.22 10.72 -0.75
CA LYS A 25 6.21 11.45 -1.54
C LYS A 25 6.79 12.65 -0.80
N MET A 26 6.04 13.28 0.10
CA MET A 26 6.55 14.36 0.95
C MET A 26 7.67 13.87 1.88
N VAL A 27 7.60 12.64 2.34
CA VAL A 27 8.55 12.04 3.29
C VAL A 27 9.65 11.27 2.57
N PHE A 28 9.27 10.47 1.60
CA PHE A 28 10.18 9.53 0.90
C PHE A 28 10.89 10.18 -0.29
N GLY A 29 10.27 11.17 -0.92
CA GLY A 29 10.73 11.79 -2.15
C GLY A 29 10.03 11.22 -3.39
N ASP A 30 10.42 11.67 -4.55
CA ASP A 30 9.88 11.19 -5.83
C ASP A 30 10.30 9.74 -6.07
N VAL A 31 9.34 8.94 -6.49
CA VAL A 31 9.49 7.50 -6.65
C VAL A 31 8.90 7.07 -7.99
N ALA A 32 9.67 6.32 -8.75
CA ALA A 32 9.17 5.68 -9.98
C ALA A 32 8.40 4.40 -9.64
N ARG A 33 7.54 3.97 -10.55
CA ARG A 33 6.81 2.71 -10.44
C ARG A 33 5.97 2.65 -9.16
N LEU A 34 5.25 3.73 -8.90
CA LEU A 34 4.28 3.88 -7.81
C LEU A 34 3.01 4.47 -8.40
N GLU A 35 1.94 3.72 -8.35
CA GLU A 35 0.66 4.07 -8.97
C GLU A 35 -0.47 4.04 -7.93
N SER A 36 -1.48 4.84 -8.13
CA SER A 36 -2.72 4.78 -7.36
C SER A 36 -3.91 4.56 -8.29
N LEU A 37 -4.86 3.74 -7.85
CA LEU A 37 -6.09 3.49 -8.59
C LEU A 37 -7.29 3.62 -7.66
N PRO A 38 -7.91 4.82 -7.62
CA PRO A 38 -9.08 5.07 -6.78
C PRO A 38 -10.35 4.46 -7.38
N LEU A 39 -11.17 3.87 -6.51
CA LEU A 39 -12.56 3.55 -6.86
C LEU A 39 -13.38 4.81 -6.58
N GLU A 40 -13.76 5.50 -7.62
CA GLU A 40 -14.58 6.72 -7.49
C GLU A 40 -16.02 6.37 -7.11
N GLU A 41 -16.66 7.27 -6.37
CA GLU A 41 -18.06 7.10 -5.99
C GLU A 41 -18.94 6.94 -7.25
N GLY A 42 -19.80 5.92 -7.25
CA GLY A 42 -20.66 5.62 -8.38
C GLY A 42 -20.00 4.89 -9.55
N MET A 43 -18.72 4.58 -9.44
CA MET A 43 -18.01 3.82 -10.49
C MET A 43 -18.52 2.38 -10.55
N ASP A 44 -18.74 1.89 -11.78
CA ASP A 44 -19.11 0.51 -12.02
C ASP A 44 -17.94 -0.42 -11.61
N PRO A 45 -18.21 -1.42 -10.75
CA PRO A 45 -17.17 -2.37 -10.35
C PRO A 45 -16.47 -3.09 -11.52
N GLU A 46 -17.19 -3.35 -12.61
CA GLU A 46 -16.60 -3.99 -13.79
C GLU A 46 -15.61 -3.06 -14.50
N VAL A 47 -15.90 -1.77 -14.53
CA VAL A 47 -14.99 -0.76 -15.10
C VAL A 47 -13.73 -0.67 -14.25
N TYR A 48 -13.89 -0.65 -12.93
CA TYR A 48 -12.75 -0.63 -12.02
C TYR A 48 -11.85 -1.85 -12.19
N GLU A 49 -12.47 -3.03 -12.26
CA GLU A 49 -11.76 -4.30 -12.48
C GLU A 49 -10.94 -4.25 -13.78
N GLU A 50 -11.53 -3.74 -14.86
CA GLU A 50 -10.85 -3.61 -16.14
C GLU A 50 -9.64 -2.66 -16.03
N GLN A 51 -9.81 -1.52 -15.36
CA GLN A 51 -8.72 -0.56 -15.15
C GLN A 51 -7.58 -1.18 -14.32
N LEU A 52 -7.92 -1.95 -13.28
CA LEU A 52 -6.91 -2.64 -12.47
C LEU A 52 -6.15 -3.66 -13.27
N ASN A 53 -6.84 -4.47 -14.08
CA ASN A 53 -6.20 -5.46 -14.95
C ASN A 53 -5.26 -4.80 -15.95
N GLN A 54 -5.68 -3.72 -16.59
CA GLN A 54 -4.85 -2.96 -17.50
C GLN A 54 -3.59 -2.41 -16.82
N LEU A 55 -3.73 -1.89 -15.61
CA LEU A 55 -2.62 -1.34 -14.86
C LEU A 55 -1.62 -2.45 -14.49
N ILE A 56 -2.10 -3.59 -14.01
CA ILE A 56 -1.24 -4.74 -13.68
C ILE A 56 -0.50 -5.21 -14.92
N ASP A 57 -1.21 -5.36 -16.04
CA ASP A 57 -0.65 -5.87 -17.29
C ASP A 57 0.35 -4.87 -17.90
N SER A 58 0.19 -3.58 -17.64
CA SER A 58 1.14 -2.55 -18.11
C SER A 58 2.54 -2.71 -17.49
N TYR A 59 2.63 -3.43 -16.37
CA TYR A 59 3.89 -3.80 -15.73
C TYR A 59 4.23 -5.29 -15.90
N ASP A 60 3.61 -5.95 -16.89
CA ASP A 60 3.79 -7.38 -17.16
C ASP A 60 3.50 -8.26 -15.94
N GLY A 61 2.59 -7.83 -15.08
CA GLY A 61 2.23 -8.53 -13.85
C GLY A 61 3.23 -8.38 -12.71
N ASN A 62 4.33 -7.65 -12.91
CA ASN A 62 5.34 -7.44 -11.88
C ASN A 62 4.93 -6.27 -10.97
N VAL A 63 3.96 -6.53 -10.12
CA VAL A 63 3.36 -5.55 -9.22
C VAL A 63 3.25 -6.11 -7.81
N PHE A 64 3.21 -5.20 -6.84
CA PHE A 64 2.86 -5.47 -5.45
C PHE A 64 1.73 -4.51 -5.09
N VAL A 65 0.62 -5.03 -4.57
CA VAL A 65 -0.60 -4.24 -4.39
C VAL A 65 -0.86 -3.96 -2.92
N CYS A 66 -1.05 -2.70 -2.60
CA CYS A 66 -1.42 -2.25 -1.26
C CYS A 66 -2.89 -1.81 -1.29
N VAL A 67 -3.73 -2.48 -0.53
CA VAL A 67 -5.18 -2.25 -0.50
C VAL A 67 -5.56 -1.53 0.78
N ASP A 68 -6.53 -0.64 0.71
CA ASP A 68 -7.02 0.11 1.89
C ASP A 68 -7.60 -0.82 2.96
N ILE A 69 -8.56 -1.66 2.59
CA ILE A 69 -9.19 -2.63 3.49
C ILE A 69 -9.40 -3.97 2.80
N MET A 70 -9.48 -5.03 3.58
CA MET A 70 -9.89 -6.33 3.09
C MET A 70 -11.41 -6.32 2.90
N GLY A 71 -11.87 -6.80 1.76
CA GLY A 71 -13.27 -6.69 1.34
C GLY A 71 -13.52 -5.41 0.53
N GLY A 72 -14.72 -5.26 -0.01
CA GLY A 72 -15.06 -4.16 -0.89
C GLY A 72 -14.57 -4.36 -2.32
N THR A 73 -14.92 -3.43 -3.21
CA THR A 73 -14.66 -3.56 -4.65
C THR A 73 -13.18 -3.59 -5.00
N PRO A 74 -12.31 -2.72 -4.46
CA PRO A 74 -10.89 -2.79 -4.80
C PRO A 74 -10.28 -4.15 -4.47
N PHE A 75 -10.52 -4.67 -3.26
CA PHE A 75 -10.04 -6.00 -2.86
C PHE A 75 -10.60 -7.11 -3.75
N LYS A 76 -11.90 -7.08 -4.02
CA LYS A 76 -12.55 -8.10 -4.85
C LYS A 76 -12.00 -8.13 -6.28
N SER A 77 -11.73 -6.94 -6.83
CA SER A 77 -11.12 -6.82 -8.16
C SER A 77 -9.71 -7.42 -8.18
N LEU A 78 -8.95 -7.15 -7.13
CA LEU A 78 -7.61 -7.74 -6.97
C LEU A 78 -7.68 -9.27 -6.84
N ALA A 79 -8.62 -9.78 -6.04
CA ALA A 79 -8.81 -11.21 -5.86
C ALA A 79 -9.18 -11.92 -7.17
N LYS A 80 -10.00 -11.28 -8.00
CA LYS A 80 -10.33 -11.80 -9.34
C LYS A 80 -9.09 -11.79 -10.26
N ALA A 81 -8.33 -10.70 -10.26
CA ALA A 81 -7.10 -10.62 -11.06
C ALA A 81 -6.10 -11.72 -10.68
N ALA A 82 -6.04 -12.09 -9.41
CA ALA A 82 -5.16 -13.13 -8.88
C ALA A 82 -5.53 -14.55 -9.34
N ARG A 83 -6.70 -14.75 -9.92
CA ARG A 83 -7.09 -16.06 -10.46
C ARG A 83 -6.25 -16.45 -11.67
N THR A 84 -5.77 -15.47 -12.42
CA THR A 84 -5.01 -15.69 -13.66
C THR A 84 -3.61 -15.07 -13.62
N ARG A 85 -3.24 -14.47 -12.51
CA ARG A 85 -1.94 -13.82 -12.32
C ARG A 85 -1.39 -14.17 -10.94
N CYS A 86 -0.08 -14.31 -10.85
CA CYS A 86 0.59 -14.53 -9.56
C CYS A 86 0.82 -13.16 -8.90
N LEU A 87 -0.08 -12.76 -8.01
CA LEU A 87 -0.09 -11.45 -7.38
C LEU A 87 0.14 -11.56 -5.87
N TYR A 88 0.81 -10.57 -5.32
CA TYR A 88 1.07 -10.44 -3.89
C TYR A 88 0.74 -9.03 -3.43
N GLY A 89 0.44 -8.87 -2.18
CA GLY A 89 0.11 -7.57 -1.63
C GLY A 89 -0.20 -7.59 -0.16
N VAL A 90 -0.65 -6.47 0.34
CA VAL A 90 -1.06 -6.26 1.73
C VAL A 90 -2.36 -5.48 1.78
N ALA A 91 -3.14 -5.71 2.82
CA ALA A 91 -4.33 -4.91 3.12
C ALA A 91 -4.10 -4.09 4.39
N GLY A 92 -4.85 -3.02 4.54
CA GLY A 92 -4.68 -2.10 5.67
C GLY A 92 -3.56 -1.12 5.43
N VAL A 93 -3.38 -0.65 4.20
CA VAL A 93 -2.29 0.25 3.83
C VAL A 93 -2.34 1.55 4.64
N SER A 94 -1.16 2.01 5.03
CA SER A 94 -0.93 3.23 5.79
C SER A 94 0.36 3.88 5.30
N MET A 95 0.68 5.08 5.78
CA MET A 95 1.95 5.71 5.44
C MET A 95 3.15 4.84 5.84
N PRO A 96 3.23 4.31 7.09
CA PRO A 96 4.34 3.43 7.45
C PRO A 96 4.46 2.21 6.56
N MET A 97 3.34 1.59 6.19
CA MET A 97 3.34 0.41 5.32
C MET A 97 3.86 0.75 3.92
N LEU A 98 3.39 1.84 3.33
CA LEU A 98 3.80 2.21 1.97
C LEU A 98 5.29 2.59 1.95
N ILE A 99 5.77 3.30 2.96
CA ILE A 99 7.19 3.63 3.10
C ILE A 99 8.03 2.36 3.21
N GLU A 100 7.61 1.40 4.03
CA GLU A 100 8.30 0.11 4.20
C GLU A 100 8.38 -0.68 2.90
N VAL A 101 7.26 -0.79 2.19
CA VAL A 101 7.19 -1.51 0.91
C VAL A 101 8.12 -0.86 -0.12
N LEU A 102 8.11 0.46 -0.21
CA LEU A 102 9.00 1.18 -1.13
C LEU A 102 10.47 1.02 -0.76
N SER A 103 10.78 0.96 0.52
CA SER A 103 12.16 0.77 1.01
C SER A 103 12.69 -0.63 0.73
N ASP A 104 11.82 -1.64 0.80
CA ASP A 104 12.24 -3.06 0.74
C ASP A 104 12.10 -3.69 -0.65
N ARG A 105 11.36 -3.08 -1.58
CA ARG A 105 11.02 -3.71 -2.87
C ARG A 105 12.21 -4.07 -3.75
N ASP A 106 13.35 -3.42 -3.56
CA ASP A 106 14.56 -3.72 -4.32
C ASP A 106 15.26 -4.98 -3.82
N GLU A 107 15.02 -5.37 -2.57
CA GLU A 107 15.66 -6.51 -1.91
C GLU A 107 14.72 -7.70 -1.72
N MET A 108 13.42 -7.45 -1.67
CA MET A 108 12.39 -8.46 -1.44
C MET A 108 11.27 -8.33 -2.45
N CYS A 109 10.61 -9.44 -2.73
CA CYS A 109 9.40 -9.45 -3.57
C CYS A 109 8.42 -10.52 -3.09
N GLY A 110 7.20 -10.48 -3.63
CA GLY A 110 6.19 -11.50 -3.39
C GLY A 110 5.86 -11.72 -1.93
N LYS A 111 5.83 -12.98 -1.51
CA LYS A 111 5.47 -13.38 -0.16
C LYS A 111 6.35 -12.76 0.91
N GLU A 112 7.64 -12.67 0.64
CA GLU A 112 8.61 -12.13 1.59
C GLU A 112 8.33 -10.65 1.85
N LEU A 113 8.11 -9.87 0.80
CA LEU A 113 7.76 -8.46 0.93
C LEU A 113 6.44 -8.27 1.68
N ALA A 114 5.44 -9.09 1.38
CA ALA A 114 4.14 -9.02 2.06
C ALA A 114 4.26 -9.32 3.55
N ALA A 115 5.00 -10.38 3.91
CA ALA A 115 5.21 -10.77 5.31
C ALA A 115 5.97 -9.69 6.08
N GLN A 116 7.02 -9.14 5.49
CA GLN A 116 7.82 -8.08 6.10
C GLN A 116 6.99 -6.81 6.33
N ALA A 117 6.26 -6.36 5.33
CA ALA A 117 5.42 -5.18 5.44
C ALA A 117 4.35 -5.34 6.52
N ALA A 118 3.66 -6.46 6.53
CA ALA A 118 2.62 -6.72 7.54
C ALA A 118 3.19 -6.78 8.96
N SER A 119 4.33 -7.42 9.14
CA SER A 119 5.00 -7.55 10.45
C SER A 119 5.44 -6.19 10.99
N VAL A 120 6.17 -5.43 10.18
CA VAL A 120 6.69 -4.11 10.58
C VAL A 120 5.53 -3.16 10.90
N CYS A 121 4.48 -3.17 10.09
CA CYS A 121 3.37 -2.24 10.28
C CYS A 121 2.54 -2.54 11.52
N ARG A 122 2.43 -3.80 11.94
CA ARG A 122 1.81 -4.13 13.22
C ARG A 122 2.53 -3.46 14.38
N ASP A 123 3.85 -3.39 14.31
CA ASP A 123 4.68 -2.78 15.34
C ASP A 123 4.68 -1.25 15.30
N MET A 124 4.21 -0.66 14.19
CA MET A 124 4.13 0.79 14.01
C MET A 124 2.82 1.40 14.53
N ILE A 125 1.87 0.58 14.94
CA ILE A 125 0.63 1.05 15.57
C ILE A 125 0.91 1.23 17.06
N MET A 126 0.89 2.47 17.54
CA MET A 126 1.32 2.78 18.89
C MET A 126 0.27 3.58 19.65
N ASP A 127 0.05 3.20 20.90
CA ASP A 127 -0.68 4.02 21.88
C ASP A 127 0.30 5.11 22.38
N LEU A 128 -0.09 6.35 22.23
CA LEU A 128 0.74 7.49 22.62
C LEU A 128 0.53 7.95 24.08
N SER A 129 -0.36 7.31 24.82
CA SER A 129 -0.75 7.76 26.16
C SER A 129 0.44 7.88 27.11
N GLU A 130 1.26 6.84 27.19
CA GLU A 130 2.45 6.80 28.04
C GLU A 130 3.47 7.88 27.63
N TYR A 131 3.69 8.04 26.34
CA TYR A 131 4.58 9.07 25.82
C TYR A 131 4.09 10.47 26.17
N MET A 132 2.80 10.73 26.01
CA MET A 132 2.19 12.02 26.30
C MET A 132 2.22 12.34 27.80
N GLU A 133 1.97 11.36 28.66
CA GLU A 133 2.08 11.51 30.11
C GLU A 133 3.50 11.89 30.53
N LYS A 134 4.50 11.22 29.94
CA LYS A 134 5.91 11.50 30.18
C LYS A 134 6.28 12.92 29.75
N MET A 135 5.82 13.36 28.58
CA MET A 135 6.05 14.73 28.11
C MET A 135 5.39 15.77 29.02
N HIS A 136 4.19 15.47 29.53
CA HIS A 136 3.48 16.33 30.45
C HIS A 136 4.28 16.53 31.76
N LYS A 137 4.82 15.45 32.32
CA LYS A 137 5.69 15.51 33.54
C LYS A 137 6.93 16.35 33.31
N ILE A 138 7.58 16.21 32.15
CA ILE A 138 8.74 17.01 31.78
C ILE A 138 8.37 18.50 31.73
N GLY A 139 7.23 18.84 31.11
CA GLY A 139 6.74 20.21 31.04
C GLY A 139 6.42 20.83 32.40
N LEU A 140 6.09 19.99 33.39
CA LEU A 140 5.84 20.43 34.77
C LEU A 140 7.11 20.51 35.63
N GLY A 141 8.26 20.12 35.06
CA GLY A 141 9.52 20.10 35.80
C GLY A 141 9.68 18.92 36.78
N GLU A 142 8.87 17.90 36.57
CA GLU A 142 8.93 16.66 37.36
C GLU A 142 9.94 15.66 36.84
#